data_e894819c90979209e38d9c23f21d9035
#
_entry.id   e894819c90979209e38d9c23f21d9035
#
_cell.length_a   1.000
_cell.length_b   1.000
_cell.length_c   1.000
_cell.angle_alpha   90.00
_cell.angle_beta   90.00
_cell.angle_gamma   90.00
#
_symmetry.space_group_name_H-M   'P 1'
#
loop_
_entity.id
_entity.type
_entity.pdbx_description
1 polymer ?
#
loop_
_entity_poly.entity_id
_entity_poly.type
_entity_poly.pdbx_seq_one_letter_code
_entity_poly.pdbx_strand_id
1 'polypeptide(L)'
;MKRVTGIGGIFFKAKDAPLLRAWYKQHLGIDVQAWGGAAFDWTDAEGKPVAGTTAWSIDPQESNHFAPSPAPFMVNYRVEDVHGLVKALKDEGCNVLEKIDESDYGKFAWVIDPEGNKVELWEPPQGQ
;
A
#
# COMPACT_ATOMS: atom_id res chain seq x y z
N MET A 1 5.19 -10.65 -18.75
CA MET A 1 4.25 -10.40 -17.62
C MET A 1 4.31 -8.93 -17.26
N LYS A 2 3.17 -8.29 -17.22
CA LYS A 2 3.06 -6.95 -16.67
C LYS A 2 3.07 -7.07 -15.14
N ARG A 3 3.94 -6.31 -14.48
CA ARG A 3 4.11 -6.42 -13.03
C ARG A 3 3.32 -5.34 -12.31
N VAL A 4 3.91 -4.18 -12.07
CA VAL A 4 3.21 -3.09 -11.38
C VAL A 4 2.26 -2.39 -12.33
N THR A 5 1.02 -2.18 -11.90
CA THR A 5 -0.02 -1.53 -12.69
C THR A 5 -0.42 -0.16 -12.14
N GLY A 6 0.05 0.20 -10.95
CA GLY A 6 -0.24 1.50 -10.36
C GLY A 6 0.15 1.55 -8.90
N ILE A 7 -0.06 2.71 -8.30
CA ILE A 7 0.17 2.91 -6.86
C ILE A 7 -1.10 2.50 -6.12
N GLY A 8 -1.00 1.46 -5.31
CA GLY A 8 -2.13 0.95 -4.55
C GLY A 8 -2.29 1.59 -3.19
N GLY A 9 -1.22 2.14 -2.62
CA GLY A 9 -1.32 2.80 -1.34
C GLY A 9 -0.03 3.46 -0.90
N ILE A 10 -0.19 4.45 -0.02
CA ILE A 10 0.92 5.16 0.63
C ILE A 10 0.62 5.18 2.11
N PHE A 11 1.52 4.61 2.92
CA PHE A 11 1.34 4.49 4.36
C PHE A 11 2.55 5.07 5.07
N PHE A 12 2.32 5.79 6.16
CA PHE A 12 3.44 6.36 6.92
C PHE A 12 3.10 6.44 8.40
N LYS A 13 4.14 6.50 9.22
CA LYS A 13 4.03 6.55 10.67
C LYS A 13 4.06 7.98 11.18
N ALA A 14 3.45 8.20 12.34
CA ALA A 14 3.51 9.49 13.02
C ALA A 14 3.67 9.29 14.52
N LYS A 15 4.37 10.22 15.16
CA LYS A 15 4.51 10.24 16.63
C LYS A 15 3.15 10.44 17.29
N ASP A 16 2.34 11.32 16.71
CA ASP A 16 0.98 11.58 17.18
C ASP A 16 0.05 11.41 15.99
N ALA A 17 -0.33 10.16 15.72
CA ALA A 17 -1.14 9.83 14.56
C ALA A 17 -2.51 10.52 14.59
N PRO A 18 -3.25 10.56 15.72
CA PRO A 18 -4.53 11.27 15.74
C PRO A 18 -4.39 12.76 15.40
N LEU A 19 -3.40 13.42 15.94
CA LEU A 19 -3.17 14.85 15.66
C LEU A 19 -2.83 15.07 14.19
N LEU A 20 -1.96 14.22 13.62
CA LEU A 20 -1.56 14.36 12.23
C LEU A 20 -2.71 14.07 11.28
N ARG A 21 -3.53 13.06 11.57
CA ARG A 21 -4.73 12.75 10.78
C ARG A 21 -5.69 13.94 10.77
N ALA A 22 -5.89 14.58 11.93
CA ALA A 22 -6.74 15.76 12.03
C ALA A 22 -6.19 16.92 11.20
N TRP A 23 -4.87 17.10 11.17
CA TRP A 23 -4.23 18.14 10.37
C TRP A 23 -4.52 17.95 8.88
N TYR A 24 -4.33 16.71 8.37
CA TYR A 24 -4.58 16.42 6.97
C TYR A 24 -6.05 16.58 6.60
N LYS A 25 -6.95 16.18 7.50
CA LYS A 25 -8.37 16.34 7.29
C LYS A 25 -8.75 17.84 7.23
N GLN A 26 -8.27 18.61 8.19
CA GLN A 26 -8.62 20.03 8.29
C GLN A 26 -8.01 20.88 7.18
N HIS A 27 -6.74 20.67 6.87
CA HIS A 27 -6.01 21.58 5.98
C HIS A 27 -5.93 21.10 4.54
N LEU A 28 -5.94 19.79 4.29
CA LEU A 28 -5.88 19.27 2.93
C LEU A 28 -7.18 18.62 2.48
N GLY A 29 -8.20 18.59 3.34
CA GLY A 29 -9.52 18.10 2.98
C GLY A 29 -9.58 16.59 2.74
N ILE A 30 -8.61 15.82 3.24
CA ILE A 30 -8.65 14.37 3.11
C ILE A 30 -9.71 13.83 4.06
N ASP A 31 -10.65 13.05 3.54
CA ASP A 31 -11.73 12.45 4.33
C ASP A 31 -11.21 11.26 5.13
N VAL A 32 -10.45 11.55 6.19
CA VAL A 32 -9.83 10.52 7.01
C VAL A 32 -10.90 9.76 7.78
N GLN A 33 -10.97 8.46 7.54
CA GLN A 33 -11.96 7.56 8.13
C GLN A 33 -11.49 7.03 9.50
N ALA A 34 -12.40 6.37 10.22
CA ALA A 34 -12.10 5.87 11.56
C ALA A 34 -10.92 4.88 11.59
N TRP A 35 -10.67 4.17 10.50
CA TRP A 35 -9.55 3.21 10.42
C TRP A 35 -8.19 3.89 10.28
N GLY A 36 -8.15 5.20 10.13
CA GLY A 36 -6.90 5.96 10.12
C GLY A 36 -6.41 6.40 8.75
N GLY A 37 -7.20 6.23 7.71
CA GLY A 37 -6.82 6.59 6.36
C GLY A 37 -8.00 6.91 5.46
N ALA A 38 -7.73 6.96 4.17
CA ALA A 38 -8.72 7.27 3.15
C ALA A 38 -8.41 6.46 1.89
N ALA A 39 -9.40 6.31 1.03
CA ALA A 39 -9.25 5.68 -0.26
C ALA A 39 -9.56 6.70 -1.35
N PHE A 40 -8.65 6.82 -2.32
CA PHE A 40 -8.83 7.72 -3.46
C PHE A 40 -9.20 6.88 -4.66
N ASP A 41 -10.46 6.97 -5.09
CA ASP A 41 -10.92 6.27 -6.27
C ASP A 41 -10.36 6.94 -7.52
N TRP A 42 -9.90 6.15 -8.46
CA TRP A 42 -9.28 6.66 -9.67
C TRP A 42 -10.33 7.26 -10.61
N THR A 43 -9.92 8.31 -11.29
CA THR A 43 -10.74 8.95 -12.33
C THR A 43 -9.88 9.15 -13.58
N ASP A 44 -10.55 9.28 -14.73
CA ASP A 44 -9.87 9.64 -15.97
C ASP A 44 -9.64 11.16 -16.04
N ALA A 45 -9.10 11.62 -17.15
CA ALA A 45 -8.78 13.04 -17.34
C ALA A 45 -10.03 13.94 -17.28
N GLU A 46 -11.22 13.39 -17.55
CA GLU A 46 -12.48 14.10 -17.50
C GLU A 46 -13.20 14.00 -16.15
N GLY A 47 -12.57 13.34 -15.18
CA GLY A 47 -13.12 13.15 -13.85
C GLY A 47 -14.11 12.00 -13.72
N LYS A 48 -14.23 11.15 -14.74
CA LYS A 48 -15.11 9.98 -14.68
C LYS A 48 -14.45 8.83 -13.94
N PRO A 49 -15.21 8.06 -13.14
CA PRO A 49 -14.64 6.93 -12.42
C PRO A 49 -14.07 5.88 -13.37
N VAL A 50 -12.90 5.35 -13.02
CA VAL A 50 -12.31 4.17 -13.65
C VAL A 50 -11.96 3.17 -12.56
N ALA A 51 -11.79 1.91 -12.91
CA ALA A 51 -11.45 0.88 -11.93
C ALA A 51 -10.08 1.13 -11.32
N GLY A 52 -10.03 1.23 -10.01
CA GLY A 52 -8.80 1.40 -9.28
C GLY A 52 -8.97 2.32 -8.08
N THR A 53 -8.14 2.09 -7.07
CA THR A 53 -8.17 2.85 -5.82
C THR A 53 -6.74 2.94 -5.31
N THR A 54 -6.39 4.09 -4.76
CA THR A 54 -5.15 4.26 -4.01
C THR A 54 -5.51 4.51 -2.55
N ALA A 55 -5.04 3.65 -1.64
CA ALA A 55 -5.25 3.81 -0.21
C ALA A 55 -4.18 4.73 0.37
N TRP A 56 -4.53 5.41 1.47
CA TRP A 56 -3.62 6.30 2.17
C TRP A 56 -3.91 6.18 3.65
N SER A 57 -2.87 6.07 4.47
CA SER A 57 -3.10 5.99 5.91
C SER A 57 -1.91 6.49 6.71
N ILE A 58 -2.20 6.92 7.93
CA ILE A 58 -1.20 7.30 8.92
C ILE A 58 -1.30 6.32 10.07
N ASP A 59 -0.20 5.61 10.34
CA ASP A 59 -0.11 4.63 11.40
C ASP A 59 0.58 5.22 12.63
N PRO A 60 0.29 4.70 13.84
CA PRO A 60 1.07 5.09 15.01
C PRO A 60 2.53 4.66 14.86
N GLN A 61 3.42 5.38 15.54
CA GLN A 61 4.86 5.15 15.41
C GLN A 61 5.29 3.74 15.82
N GLU A 62 4.58 3.12 16.76
CA GLU A 62 4.86 1.77 17.25
C GLU A 62 4.30 0.66 16.35
N SER A 63 3.65 1.00 15.24
CA SER A 63 3.14 -0.01 14.29
C SER A 63 4.29 -0.88 13.79
N ASN A 64 4.07 -2.20 13.77
CA ASN A 64 5.04 -3.16 13.25
C ASN A 64 4.77 -3.54 11.80
N HIS A 65 3.79 -2.90 11.16
CA HIS A 65 3.40 -3.19 9.78
C HIS A 65 4.58 -2.98 8.81
N PHE A 66 5.48 -2.07 9.15
CA PHE A 66 6.61 -1.67 8.29
C PHE A 66 7.87 -2.51 8.56
N ALA A 67 7.87 -3.30 9.62
CA ALA A 67 9.02 -4.14 9.96
C ALA A 67 9.26 -5.17 8.85
N PRO A 68 10.51 -5.55 8.56
CA PRO A 68 11.74 -5.19 9.27
C PRO A 68 12.38 -3.88 8.81
N SER A 69 11.72 -3.09 7.96
CA SER A 69 12.25 -1.80 7.53
C SER A 69 12.20 -0.77 8.67
N PRO A 70 13.27 0.02 8.88
CA PRO A 70 13.24 1.13 9.83
C PRO A 70 12.60 2.39 9.24
N ALA A 71 12.27 2.39 7.95
CA ALA A 71 11.71 3.57 7.29
C ALA A 71 10.32 3.89 7.85
N PRO A 72 9.97 5.17 7.95
CA PRO A 72 8.67 5.57 8.49
C PRO A 72 7.53 5.52 7.48
N PHE A 73 7.75 4.94 6.32
CA PHE A 73 6.74 4.84 5.25
C PHE A 73 6.78 3.47 4.59
N MET A 74 5.70 3.14 3.90
CA MET A 74 5.64 1.97 3.02
C MET A 74 4.74 2.31 1.84
N VAL A 75 5.19 1.97 0.63
CA VAL A 75 4.40 2.14 -0.59
C VAL A 75 3.84 0.80 -1.00
N ASN A 76 2.58 0.78 -1.39
CA ASN A 76 1.89 -0.38 -1.92
C ASN A 76 1.76 -0.21 -3.42
N TYR A 77 2.13 -1.24 -4.18
CA TYR A 77 1.99 -1.27 -5.63
C TYR A 77 0.94 -2.29 -6.04
N ARG A 78 0.03 -1.88 -6.91
CA ARG A 78 -0.95 -2.80 -7.50
C ARG A 78 -0.27 -3.69 -8.51
N VAL A 79 -0.60 -4.97 -8.49
CA VAL A 79 -0.06 -5.97 -9.43
C VAL A 79 -1.19 -6.86 -9.93
N GLU A 80 -0.98 -7.51 -11.06
CA GLU A 80 -2.00 -8.39 -11.64
C GLU A 80 -2.02 -9.77 -10.99
N ASP A 81 -0.85 -10.27 -10.57
CA ASP A 81 -0.70 -11.65 -10.10
C ASP A 81 0.38 -11.70 -9.01
N VAL A 82 -0.06 -11.63 -7.75
CA VAL A 82 0.88 -11.65 -6.62
C VAL A 82 1.68 -12.94 -6.57
N HIS A 83 1.03 -14.09 -6.72
CA HIS A 83 1.75 -15.38 -6.62
C HIS A 83 2.79 -15.53 -7.72
N GLY A 84 2.43 -15.20 -8.95
CA GLY A 84 3.37 -15.27 -10.07
C GLY A 84 4.52 -14.30 -9.92
N LEU A 85 4.24 -13.10 -9.45
CA LEU A 85 5.29 -12.09 -9.23
C LEU A 85 6.23 -12.51 -8.10
N VAL A 86 5.70 -13.01 -6.99
CA VAL A 86 6.53 -13.49 -5.87
C VAL A 86 7.48 -14.58 -6.35
N LYS A 87 6.99 -15.53 -7.15
CA LYS A 87 7.83 -16.58 -7.70
C LYS A 87 8.95 -16.01 -8.56
N ALA A 88 8.60 -15.08 -9.45
CA ALA A 88 9.58 -14.42 -10.32
C ALA A 88 10.64 -13.67 -9.53
N LEU A 89 10.22 -12.91 -8.50
CA LEU A 89 11.15 -12.15 -7.67
C LEU A 89 12.09 -13.06 -6.90
N LYS A 90 11.60 -14.18 -6.38
CA LYS A 90 12.45 -15.16 -5.70
C LYS A 90 13.47 -15.76 -6.67
N ASP A 91 13.05 -16.11 -7.86
CA ASP A 91 13.94 -16.63 -8.91
C ASP A 91 15.01 -15.61 -9.32
N GLU A 92 14.69 -14.33 -9.20
CA GLU A 92 15.63 -13.24 -9.50
C GLU A 92 16.54 -12.88 -8.32
N GLY A 93 16.39 -13.57 -7.19
CA GLY A 93 17.23 -13.34 -6.02
C GLY A 93 16.80 -12.18 -5.13
N CYS A 94 15.58 -11.68 -5.29
CA CYS A 94 15.06 -10.59 -4.46
C CYS A 94 14.72 -11.08 -3.05
N ASN A 95 14.77 -10.16 -2.08
CA ASN A 95 14.46 -10.47 -0.68
C ASN A 95 12.95 -10.41 -0.45
N VAL A 96 12.25 -11.47 -0.80
CA VAL A 96 10.80 -11.57 -0.62
C VAL A 96 10.50 -12.16 0.76
N LEU A 97 9.60 -11.51 1.50
CA LEU A 97 9.19 -12.02 2.81
C LEU A 97 8.31 -13.27 2.63
N GLU A 98 8.36 -14.15 3.65
CA GLU A 98 7.71 -15.46 3.54
C GLU A 98 6.19 -15.39 3.46
N LYS A 99 5.59 -14.39 4.11
CA LYS A 99 4.14 -14.33 4.28
C LYS A 99 3.44 -13.79 3.03
N ILE A 100 2.37 -14.48 2.64
CA ILE A 100 1.40 -13.96 1.67
C ILE A 100 0.05 -13.99 2.36
N ASP A 101 -0.62 -12.83 2.41
CA ASP A 101 -1.95 -12.71 3.01
C ASP A 101 -3.01 -12.71 1.92
N GLU A 102 -4.08 -13.47 2.14
CA GLU A 102 -5.24 -13.47 1.26
C GLU A 102 -6.48 -13.19 2.10
N SER A 103 -7.30 -12.25 1.65
CA SER A 103 -8.50 -11.82 2.36
C SER A 103 -9.51 -11.26 1.39
N ASP A 104 -10.62 -10.74 1.94
CA ASP A 104 -11.62 -10.04 1.13
C ASP A 104 -11.05 -8.78 0.47
N TYR A 105 -9.95 -8.25 1.00
CA TYR A 105 -9.29 -7.05 0.46
C TYR A 105 -8.32 -7.38 -0.67
N GLY A 106 -8.11 -8.65 -0.97
CA GLY A 106 -7.20 -9.10 -2.02
C GLY A 106 -6.04 -9.90 -1.50
N LYS A 107 -4.98 -9.95 -2.29
CA LYS A 107 -3.78 -10.72 -1.96
C LYS A 107 -2.61 -9.76 -1.76
N PHE A 108 -1.84 -9.99 -0.70
CA PHE A 108 -0.73 -9.12 -0.32
C PHE A 108 0.54 -9.93 -0.15
N ALA A 109 1.64 -9.39 -0.63
CA ALA A 109 2.98 -9.92 -0.39
C ALA A 109 3.94 -8.75 -0.16
N TRP A 110 5.14 -9.05 0.31
CA TRP A 110 6.11 -8.00 0.68
C TRP A 110 7.50 -8.38 0.21
N VAL A 111 8.24 -7.37 -0.25
CA VAL A 111 9.63 -7.51 -0.68
C VAL A 111 10.43 -6.33 -0.09
N ILE A 112 11.70 -6.58 0.22
CA ILE A 112 12.60 -5.54 0.71
C ILE A 112 13.46 -5.09 -0.46
N ASP A 113 13.45 -3.77 -0.73
CA ASP A 113 14.23 -3.24 -1.84
C ASP A 113 15.72 -3.10 -1.46
N PRO A 114 16.61 -2.76 -2.41
CA PRO A 114 18.04 -2.66 -2.13
C PRO A 114 18.42 -1.61 -1.07
N GLU A 115 17.55 -0.64 -0.77
CA GLU A 115 17.79 0.37 0.26
C GLU A 115 17.18 -0.01 1.60
N GLY A 116 16.58 -1.20 1.72
CA GLY A 116 15.98 -1.67 2.96
C GLY A 116 14.53 -1.26 3.16
N ASN A 117 13.89 -0.67 2.17
CA ASN A 117 12.49 -0.28 2.28
C ASN A 117 11.59 -1.50 2.08
N LYS A 118 10.57 -1.63 2.94
CA LYS A 118 9.55 -2.66 2.76
C LYS A 118 8.56 -2.18 1.70
N VAL A 119 8.34 -2.99 0.70
CA VAL A 119 7.41 -2.73 -0.41
C VAL A 119 6.26 -3.70 -0.30
N GLU A 120 5.03 -3.21 -0.36
CA GLU A 120 3.84 -4.05 -0.37
C GLU A 120 3.34 -4.24 -1.81
N LEU A 121 3.05 -5.48 -2.15
CA LEU A 121 2.51 -5.86 -3.47
C LEU A 121 1.08 -6.32 -3.26
N TRP A 122 0.16 -5.76 -4.01
CA TRP A 122 -1.27 -5.98 -3.80
C TRP A 122 -1.96 -6.36 -5.10
N GLU A 123 -2.58 -7.54 -5.08
CA GLU A 123 -3.51 -7.95 -6.13
C GLU A 123 -4.92 -7.68 -5.62
N PRO A 124 -5.58 -6.62 -6.10
CA PRO A 124 -6.91 -6.28 -5.60
C PRO A 124 -7.94 -7.37 -5.92
N PRO A 125 -9.06 -7.41 -5.19
CA PRO A 125 -10.17 -8.26 -5.59
C PRO A 125 -10.63 -7.91 -6.99
N GLN A 126 -11.22 -8.89 -7.66
CA GLN A 126 -11.69 -8.69 -9.04
C GLN A 126 -12.67 -7.51 -9.10
N GLY A 127 -12.46 -6.63 -10.09
CA GLY A 127 -13.31 -5.46 -10.29
C GLY A 127 -12.85 -4.22 -9.50
N GLN A 128 -11.78 -4.33 -8.76
CA GLN A 128 -11.21 -3.21 -7.99
C GLN A 128 -9.75 -2.94 -8.37
#